data_788a8e2f322ab7a2ce0066593d2d8ad0
#
_entry.id   788a8e2f322ab7a2ce0066593d2d8ad0
#
_cell.length_a   1.000
_cell.length_b   1.000
_cell.length_c   1.000
_cell.angle_alpha   90.00
_cell.angle_beta   90.00
_cell.angle_gamma   90.00
#
_symmetry.space_group_name_H-M   'P 1'
#
loop_
_entity.id
_entity.type
_entity.pdbx_description
1 polymer ?
#
loop_
_entity_poly.entity_id
_entity_poly.type
_entity_poly.pdbx_seq_one_letter_code
_entity_poly.pdbx_strand_id
1 'polypeptide(L)'
;DSIREIASQGEFDEFDLNEFFRAEGDCFLHEEYVQKWLDLIRGAYTENIVTELKLGTEKPPMPFSDARLLSYLQHTYWFLPSVAACRAMKKLLRKRANRFYDDYRVIVAAGNDAGMGAHAVEPVFNAMEDPQQTKTITLSCGKLSTGVTVKPWTGILMLRNTSSPETYFQAAFRVQSPWTAKDDCGEELILKPFCYVFDFAPNRALRQVEEYSCQLNVHETNPEKKVEQFIKFLPI
;
A
#
# COMPACT_ATOMS: atom_id res chain seq x y z
N ASP A 1 24.09 -7.73 6.77
CA ASP A 1 24.10 -7.76 8.26
C ASP A 1 23.05 -6.83 8.84
N SER A 2 22.93 -5.58 8.40
CA SER A 2 22.05 -4.58 9.03
C SER A 2 20.54 -4.84 8.89
N ILE A 3 20.03 -5.45 7.82
CA ILE A 3 18.60 -5.82 7.72
C ILE A 3 18.27 -6.97 8.67
N ARG A 4 19.23 -7.89 8.88
CA ARG A 4 19.11 -8.95 9.88
C ARG A 4 19.20 -8.42 11.31
N GLU A 5 20.00 -7.38 11.57
CA GLU A 5 20.08 -6.75 12.90
C GLU A 5 18.79 -6.02 13.27
N ILE A 6 18.14 -5.33 12.34
CA ILE A 6 16.82 -4.72 12.57
C ILE A 6 15.75 -5.80 12.85
N ALA A 7 15.86 -6.95 12.20
CA ALA A 7 14.97 -8.09 12.44
C ALA A 7 15.31 -8.87 13.74
N SER A 8 16.54 -8.82 14.23
CA SER A 8 17.01 -9.62 15.38
C SER A 8 16.97 -8.90 16.74
N GLN A 9 16.68 -7.62 16.80
CA GLN A 9 16.61 -6.85 18.04
C GLN A 9 15.27 -6.92 18.78
N GLY A 10 14.29 -7.64 18.25
CA GLY A 10 13.01 -7.89 18.92
C GLY A 10 12.78 -9.39 19.13
N GLU A 11 12.14 -9.76 20.23
CA GLU A 11 11.63 -11.12 20.48
C GLU A 11 10.57 -11.61 19.46
N PHE A 12 10.49 -10.97 18.29
CA PHE A 12 9.48 -11.24 17.27
C PHE A 12 10.13 -11.59 15.94
N ASP A 13 9.76 -12.74 15.40
CA ASP A 13 10.09 -13.21 14.04
C ASP A 13 9.45 -12.33 12.92
N GLU A 14 8.96 -11.15 13.22
CA GLU A 14 8.23 -10.29 12.30
C GLU A 14 8.98 -9.00 11.99
N PHE A 15 9.05 -8.65 10.71
CA PHE A 15 9.65 -7.40 10.26
C PHE A 15 8.81 -6.18 10.72
N ASP A 16 9.42 -5.27 11.48
CA ASP A 16 8.75 -4.07 11.96
C ASP A 16 8.75 -2.95 10.93
N LEU A 17 7.62 -2.83 10.21
CA LEU A 17 7.40 -1.75 9.24
C LEU A 17 7.32 -0.37 9.90
N ASN A 18 6.86 -0.26 11.16
CA ASN A 18 6.78 1.02 11.85
C ASN A 18 8.18 1.57 12.15
N GLU A 19 9.11 0.69 12.55
CA GLU A 19 10.51 1.08 12.74
C GLU A 19 11.20 1.33 11.39
N PHE A 20 10.98 0.48 10.39
CA PHE A 20 11.57 0.64 9.07
C PHE A 20 11.20 1.98 8.42
N PHE A 21 9.93 2.41 8.52
CA PHE A 21 9.44 3.69 8.00
C PHE A 21 9.37 4.79 9.06
N ARG A 22 10.11 4.64 10.17
CA ARG A 22 10.18 5.67 11.21
C ARG A 22 10.84 6.93 10.66
N ALA A 23 10.21 8.07 10.98
CA ALA A 23 10.67 9.37 10.50
C ALA A 23 10.56 10.42 11.59
N GLU A 24 11.48 11.37 11.57
CA GLU A 24 11.46 12.58 12.39
C GLU A 24 11.43 13.82 11.48
N GLY A 25 10.50 14.72 11.75
CA GLY A 25 10.23 15.87 10.88
C GLY A 25 9.76 15.42 9.48
N ASP A 26 10.63 15.54 8.48
CA ASP A 26 10.40 15.15 7.08
C ASP A 26 11.52 14.25 6.53
N CYS A 27 12.25 13.55 7.40
CA CYS A 27 13.33 12.65 7.05
C CYS A 27 13.14 11.29 7.71
N PHE A 28 13.38 10.21 6.97
CA PHE A 28 13.43 8.86 7.54
C PHE A 28 14.70 8.68 8.37
N LEU A 29 14.60 7.96 9.49
CA LEU A 29 15.78 7.57 10.27
C LEU A 29 16.63 6.57 9.49
N HIS A 30 15.98 5.70 8.72
CA HIS A 30 16.60 4.67 7.90
C HIS A 30 16.46 4.98 6.39
N GLU A 31 16.70 6.24 5.99
CA GLU A 31 16.44 6.70 4.61
C GLU A 31 17.13 5.86 3.54
N GLU A 32 18.36 5.41 3.81
CA GLU A 32 19.11 4.57 2.85
C GLU A 32 18.38 3.23 2.59
N TYR A 33 17.83 2.60 3.63
CA TYR A 33 17.08 1.36 3.49
C TYR A 33 15.72 1.58 2.82
N VAL A 34 15.05 2.67 3.14
CA VAL A 34 13.80 3.06 2.45
C VAL A 34 14.06 3.34 0.98
N GLN A 35 15.21 3.95 0.63
CA GLN A 35 15.61 4.14 -0.77
C GLN A 35 15.86 2.80 -1.48
N LYS A 36 16.56 1.86 -0.84
CA LYS A 36 16.76 0.50 -1.40
C LYS A 36 15.43 -0.23 -1.61
N TRP A 37 14.48 -0.05 -0.69
CA TRP A 37 13.13 -0.58 -0.85
C TRP A 37 12.38 0.07 -2.02
N LEU A 38 12.46 1.40 -2.20
CA LEU A 38 11.88 2.08 -3.38
C LEU A 38 12.51 1.57 -4.69
N ASP A 39 13.80 1.32 -4.71
CA ASP A 39 14.50 0.74 -5.86
C ASP A 39 14.02 -0.69 -6.13
N LEU A 40 13.81 -1.48 -5.09
CA LEU A 40 13.29 -2.84 -5.17
C LEU A 40 11.89 -2.88 -5.80
N ILE A 41 10.94 -2.07 -5.28
CA ILE A 41 9.55 -2.12 -5.75
C ILE A 41 9.37 -1.61 -7.19
N ARG A 42 10.32 -0.82 -7.71
CA ARG A 42 10.35 -0.37 -9.13
C ARG A 42 11.21 -1.26 -10.03
N GLY A 43 11.79 -2.34 -9.48
CA GLY A 43 12.61 -3.29 -10.25
C GLY A 43 14.01 -2.80 -10.62
N ALA A 44 14.49 -1.73 -10.01
CA ALA A 44 15.88 -1.30 -10.14
C ALA A 44 16.78 -2.17 -9.26
N TYR A 45 16.97 -3.42 -9.66
CA TYR A 45 17.81 -4.36 -8.94
C TYR A 45 19.29 -4.13 -9.27
N THR A 46 20.15 -4.02 -8.24
CA THR A 46 21.57 -4.32 -8.41
C THR A 46 21.76 -5.84 -8.25
N GLU A 47 22.74 -6.42 -8.94
CA GLU A 47 23.05 -7.86 -8.83
C GLU A 47 23.26 -8.32 -7.39
N ASN A 48 23.78 -7.45 -6.53
CA ASN A 48 23.97 -7.71 -5.10
C ASN A 48 22.64 -7.93 -4.36
N ILE A 49 21.59 -7.15 -4.66
CA ILE A 49 20.26 -7.28 -4.01
C ILE A 49 19.62 -8.63 -4.38
N VAL A 50 19.74 -9.06 -5.62
CA VAL A 50 19.22 -10.34 -6.09
C VAL A 50 19.89 -11.50 -5.34
N THR A 51 21.19 -11.41 -5.12
CA THR A 51 21.98 -12.43 -4.41
C THR A 51 21.70 -12.41 -2.91
N GLU A 52 21.59 -11.24 -2.29
CA GLU A 52 21.33 -11.10 -0.85
C GLU A 52 19.92 -11.60 -0.46
N LEU A 53 18.91 -11.34 -1.31
CA LEU A 53 17.55 -11.77 -1.07
C LEU A 53 17.29 -13.24 -1.48
N LYS A 54 18.33 -13.96 -2.02
CA LYS A 54 18.17 -15.32 -2.55
C LYS A 54 16.95 -15.44 -3.48
N LEU A 55 16.64 -14.38 -4.21
CA LEU A 55 15.61 -14.42 -5.22
C LEU A 55 16.03 -15.44 -6.28
N GLY A 56 15.23 -16.49 -6.47
CA GLY A 56 15.45 -17.46 -7.51
C GLY A 56 15.43 -16.85 -8.91
N THR A 57 15.51 -17.66 -9.94
CA THR A 57 15.47 -17.21 -11.34
C THR A 57 14.17 -16.47 -11.72
N GLU A 58 13.10 -16.70 -10.97
CA GLU A 58 11.82 -15.97 -11.13
C GLU A 58 11.75 -14.81 -10.13
N LYS A 59 11.81 -13.60 -10.66
CA LYS A 59 11.62 -12.39 -9.86
C LYS A 59 10.16 -12.29 -9.43
N PRO A 60 9.86 -12.14 -8.12
CA PRO A 60 8.48 -11.91 -7.69
C PRO A 60 7.96 -10.61 -8.32
N PRO A 61 6.69 -10.56 -8.72
CA PRO A 61 6.08 -9.35 -9.26
C PRO A 61 6.07 -8.27 -8.17
N MET A 62 6.85 -7.22 -8.37
CA MET A 62 6.87 -6.06 -7.47
C MET A 62 5.95 -4.97 -8.03
N PRO A 63 5.35 -4.13 -7.19
CA PRO A 63 4.29 -3.20 -7.58
C PRO A 63 4.58 -2.40 -8.86
N PHE A 64 5.76 -1.82 -8.95
CA PHE A 64 6.11 -0.93 -10.06
C PHE A 64 7.17 -1.52 -11.02
N SER A 65 7.49 -2.81 -10.90
CA SER A 65 8.46 -3.49 -11.76
C SER A 65 7.82 -4.39 -12.81
N ASP A 66 6.59 -4.84 -12.57
CA ASP A 66 5.86 -5.69 -13.50
C ASP A 66 5.00 -4.82 -14.42
N ALA A 67 5.25 -4.88 -15.72
CA ALA A 67 4.52 -4.11 -16.72
C ALA A 67 3.00 -4.41 -16.70
N ARG A 68 2.61 -5.63 -16.30
CA ARG A 68 1.20 -6.02 -16.18
C ARG A 68 0.52 -5.30 -15.02
N LEU A 69 1.24 -5.08 -13.90
CA LEU A 69 0.74 -4.36 -12.73
C LEU A 69 0.79 -2.84 -12.95
N LEU A 70 1.85 -2.35 -13.60
CA LEU A 70 2.09 -0.92 -13.76
C LEU A 70 0.94 -0.20 -14.47
N SER A 71 0.29 -0.85 -15.43
CA SER A 71 -0.89 -0.30 -16.13
C SER A 71 -2.09 -0.08 -15.20
N TYR A 72 -2.20 -0.87 -14.12
CA TYR A 72 -3.27 -0.74 -13.14
C TYR A 72 -2.90 0.17 -11.96
N LEU A 73 -1.61 0.42 -11.69
CA LEU A 73 -1.15 1.20 -10.54
C LEU A 73 -1.00 2.69 -10.85
N GLN A 74 -1.96 3.25 -11.61
CA GLN A 74 -1.99 4.69 -11.89
C GLN A 74 -2.35 5.49 -10.64
N HIS A 75 -3.25 4.98 -9.80
CA HIS A 75 -3.67 5.63 -8.55
C HIS A 75 -3.47 4.67 -7.39
N THR A 76 -2.53 5.00 -6.50
CA THR A 76 -2.19 4.16 -5.36
C THR A 76 -2.34 4.88 -4.03
N TYR A 77 -2.68 4.11 -3.01
CA TYR A 77 -2.79 4.56 -1.63
C TYR A 77 -1.68 3.89 -0.79
N TRP A 78 -0.82 4.68 -0.17
CA TRP A 78 0.28 4.17 0.65
C TRP A 78 -0.02 4.43 2.12
N PHE A 79 -0.22 3.36 2.86
CA PHE A 79 -0.61 3.41 4.26
C PHE A 79 0.61 3.36 5.18
N LEU A 80 1.09 4.53 5.61
CA LEU A 80 2.31 4.75 6.36
C LEU A 80 2.07 4.83 7.87
N PRO A 81 3.11 4.63 8.73
CA PRO A 81 2.93 4.61 10.18
C PRO A 81 2.59 5.98 10.80
N SER A 82 3.08 7.09 10.23
CA SER A 82 2.94 8.41 10.84
C SER A 82 2.85 9.54 9.83
N VAL A 83 2.45 10.72 10.30
CA VAL A 83 2.45 11.97 9.50
C VAL A 83 3.87 12.33 9.07
N ALA A 84 4.86 12.17 9.96
CA ALA A 84 6.26 12.38 9.65
C ALA A 84 6.73 11.46 8.52
N ALA A 85 6.37 10.16 8.57
CA ALA A 85 6.67 9.21 7.52
C ALA A 85 6.04 9.60 6.17
N CYS A 86 4.79 10.12 6.16
CA CYS A 86 4.17 10.63 4.93
C CYS A 86 4.93 11.82 4.34
N ARG A 87 5.38 12.75 5.16
CA ARG A 87 6.17 13.90 4.72
C ARG A 87 7.55 13.48 4.21
N ALA A 88 8.23 12.60 4.95
CA ALA A 88 9.52 12.04 4.57
C ALA A 88 9.42 11.28 3.23
N MET A 89 8.37 10.46 3.03
CA MET A 89 8.16 9.74 1.79
C MET A 89 7.92 10.70 0.61
N LYS A 90 7.11 11.72 0.77
CA LYS A 90 6.91 12.75 -0.28
C LYS A 90 8.22 13.43 -0.66
N LYS A 91 9.06 13.76 0.31
CA LYS A 91 10.37 14.37 0.08
C LYS A 91 11.32 13.41 -0.63
N LEU A 92 11.34 12.15 -0.20
CA LEU A 92 12.18 11.11 -0.79
C LEU A 92 11.81 10.81 -2.24
N LEU A 93 10.52 10.68 -2.55
CA LEU A 93 10.03 10.44 -3.91
C LEU A 93 10.39 11.56 -4.90
N ARG A 94 10.60 12.79 -4.42
CA ARG A 94 11.03 13.94 -5.24
C ARG A 94 12.53 14.03 -5.47
N LYS A 95 13.34 13.16 -4.84
CA LYS A 95 14.79 13.16 -5.06
C LYS A 95 15.12 12.69 -6.47
N ARG A 96 16.23 13.21 -7.02
CA ARG A 96 16.70 12.87 -8.36
C ARG A 96 16.87 11.36 -8.61
N ALA A 97 17.20 10.59 -7.57
CA ALA A 97 17.29 9.14 -7.64
C ALA A 97 15.94 8.47 -7.97
N ASN A 98 14.83 9.15 -7.69
CA ASN A 98 13.47 8.62 -7.77
C ASN A 98 12.66 9.22 -8.96
N ARG A 99 13.34 9.63 -10.05
CA ARG A 99 12.69 10.17 -11.25
C ARG A 99 11.61 9.29 -11.86
N PHE A 100 11.64 8.00 -11.58
CA PHE A 100 10.57 7.08 -11.97
C PHE A 100 9.20 7.55 -11.48
N TYR A 101 9.15 8.21 -10.32
CA TYR A 101 7.91 8.70 -9.72
C TYR A 101 7.56 10.14 -10.13
N ASP A 102 8.31 10.79 -11.02
CA ASP A 102 8.05 12.18 -11.45
C ASP A 102 6.70 12.30 -12.17
N ASP A 103 6.23 11.23 -12.83
CA ASP A 103 4.92 11.19 -13.48
C ASP A 103 3.76 11.10 -12.47
N TYR A 104 4.06 10.81 -11.21
CA TYR A 104 3.03 10.68 -10.17
C TYR A 104 2.88 11.98 -9.39
N ARG A 105 1.65 12.45 -9.25
CA ARG A 105 1.32 13.52 -8.32
C ARG A 105 1.25 12.94 -6.91
N VAL A 106 2.15 13.37 -6.01
CA VAL A 106 2.26 12.85 -4.66
C VAL A 106 1.51 13.74 -3.67
N ILE A 107 0.46 13.21 -3.07
CA ILE A 107 -0.42 13.89 -2.11
C ILE A 107 -0.16 13.36 -0.70
N VAL A 108 0.00 14.24 0.28
CA VAL A 108 -0.01 13.89 1.71
C VAL A 108 -1.40 14.17 2.27
N ALA A 109 -2.15 13.11 2.53
CA ALA A 109 -3.47 13.14 3.16
C ALA A 109 -3.34 12.67 4.62
N ALA A 110 -2.56 13.42 5.42
CA ALA A 110 -2.23 13.09 6.81
C ALA A 110 -2.02 14.37 7.64
N GLY A 111 -2.22 14.27 8.95
CA GLY A 111 -2.05 15.41 9.87
C GLY A 111 -3.26 16.37 9.89
N ASN A 112 -3.17 17.42 10.71
CA ASN A 112 -4.28 18.35 10.92
C ASN A 112 -4.55 19.21 9.69
N ASP A 113 -3.52 19.50 8.90
CA ASP A 113 -3.60 20.31 7.68
C ASP A 113 -4.44 19.65 6.57
N ALA A 114 -4.62 18.34 6.64
CA ALA A 114 -5.41 17.59 5.65
C ALA A 114 -6.94 17.66 5.86
N GLY A 115 -7.44 18.43 6.85
CA GLY A 115 -8.86 18.49 7.17
C GLY A 115 -9.42 17.20 7.82
N MET A 116 -10.74 17.07 7.91
CA MET A 116 -11.45 15.87 8.39
C MET A 116 -12.55 15.47 7.40
N GLY A 117 -12.82 14.14 7.29
CA GLY A 117 -13.91 13.62 6.46
C GLY A 117 -13.76 13.98 4.98
N ALA A 118 -14.80 14.57 4.38
CA ALA A 118 -14.83 14.95 2.97
C ALA A 118 -13.74 15.97 2.58
N HIS A 119 -13.34 16.87 3.47
CA HIS A 119 -12.27 17.84 3.20
C HIS A 119 -10.88 17.20 3.09
N ALA A 120 -10.66 16.07 3.76
CA ALA A 120 -9.37 15.37 3.69
C ALA A 120 -9.14 14.71 2.32
N VAL A 121 -10.19 14.46 1.55
CA VAL A 121 -10.11 13.80 0.25
C VAL A 121 -10.06 14.79 -0.92
N GLU A 122 -10.49 16.02 -0.71
CA GLU A 122 -10.51 17.05 -1.74
C GLU A 122 -9.14 17.26 -2.44
N PRO A 123 -8.00 17.35 -1.73
CA PRO A 123 -6.69 17.42 -2.37
C PRO A 123 -6.37 16.22 -3.25
N VAL A 124 -6.92 15.03 -2.92
CA VAL A 124 -6.73 13.81 -3.71
C VAL A 124 -7.48 13.92 -5.04
N PHE A 125 -8.75 14.32 -5.02
CA PHE A 125 -9.54 14.53 -6.24
C PHE A 125 -8.97 15.65 -7.09
N ASN A 126 -8.56 16.76 -6.50
CA ASN A 126 -7.92 17.87 -7.22
C ASN A 126 -6.63 17.44 -7.90
N ALA A 127 -5.85 16.54 -7.28
CA ALA A 127 -4.64 16.01 -7.90
C ALA A 127 -4.93 14.97 -8.98
N MET A 128 -6.05 14.26 -8.89
CA MET A 128 -6.46 13.29 -9.92
C MET A 128 -6.97 14.00 -11.18
N GLU A 129 -7.66 15.15 -11.05
CA GLU A 129 -8.27 15.86 -12.21
C GLU A 129 -9.08 14.91 -13.11
N ASP A 130 -8.49 14.50 -14.27
CA ASP A 130 -8.96 13.40 -15.09
C ASP A 130 -8.22 12.10 -14.67
N PRO A 131 -8.85 11.21 -13.90
CA PRO A 131 -8.17 10.00 -13.40
C PRO A 131 -7.73 9.03 -14.49
N GLN A 132 -8.24 9.13 -15.72
CA GLN A 132 -7.80 8.27 -16.81
C GLN A 132 -6.49 8.75 -17.44
N GLN A 133 -6.11 10.02 -17.24
CA GLN A 133 -4.94 10.66 -17.83
C GLN A 133 -3.83 10.93 -16.83
N THR A 134 -4.11 10.84 -15.54
CA THR A 134 -3.17 11.20 -14.47
C THR A 134 -2.71 9.99 -13.67
N LYS A 135 -1.63 10.18 -12.91
CA LYS A 135 -1.14 9.20 -11.96
C LYS A 135 -0.96 9.85 -10.59
N THR A 136 -1.40 9.19 -9.53
CA THR A 136 -1.28 9.73 -8.17
C THR A 136 -0.77 8.70 -7.18
N ILE A 137 0.01 9.18 -6.20
CA ILE A 137 0.38 8.44 -4.99
C ILE A 137 -0.19 9.22 -3.80
N THR A 138 -1.15 8.63 -3.10
CA THR A 138 -1.73 9.20 -1.89
C THR A 138 -1.07 8.62 -0.66
N LEU A 139 -0.37 9.45 0.11
CA LEU A 139 0.33 9.07 1.34
C LEU A 139 -0.56 9.39 2.54
N SER A 140 -0.91 8.42 3.35
CA SER A 140 -1.75 8.62 4.53
C SER A 140 -1.34 7.71 5.70
N CYS A 141 -1.69 8.12 6.92
CA CYS A 141 -1.43 7.34 8.13
C CYS A 141 -2.70 7.06 8.96
N GLY A 142 -3.88 7.12 8.34
CA GLY A 142 -5.15 6.79 8.99
C GLY A 142 -6.35 7.67 8.63
N LYS A 143 -6.15 8.93 8.24
CA LYS A 143 -7.28 9.87 8.01
C LYS A 143 -8.25 9.43 6.89
N LEU A 144 -7.76 8.74 5.87
CA LEU A 144 -8.57 8.26 4.76
C LEU A 144 -8.91 6.76 4.88
N SER A 145 -8.65 6.14 6.03
CA SER A 145 -8.95 4.73 6.26
C SER A 145 -10.44 4.46 6.48
N THR A 146 -11.23 5.48 6.85
CA THR A 146 -12.67 5.36 7.08
C THR A 146 -13.45 6.50 6.42
N GLY A 147 -14.71 6.23 6.05
CA GLY A 147 -15.67 7.26 5.63
C GLY A 147 -15.40 7.93 4.26
N VAL A 148 -14.45 7.44 3.47
CA VAL A 148 -14.07 8.04 2.19
C VAL A 148 -14.07 6.98 1.09
N THR A 149 -14.60 7.31 -0.07
CA THR A 149 -14.55 6.46 -1.27
C THR A 149 -13.84 7.18 -2.39
N VAL A 150 -12.69 6.63 -2.83
CA VAL A 150 -11.93 7.13 -3.98
C VAL A 150 -11.87 6.00 -5.00
N LYS A 151 -12.82 5.98 -5.93
CA LYS A 151 -13.00 4.91 -6.91
C LYS A 151 -11.76 4.60 -7.74
N PRO A 152 -10.92 5.59 -8.18
CA PRO A 152 -9.73 5.34 -8.98
C PRO A 152 -8.57 4.64 -8.24
N TRP A 153 -8.58 4.54 -6.91
CA TRP A 153 -7.52 3.79 -6.23
C TRP A 153 -7.57 2.31 -6.60
N THR A 154 -6.50 1.84 -7.22
CA THR A 154 -6.35 0.46 -7.72
C THR A 154 -5.38 -0.36 -6.91
N GLY A 155 -4.47 0.27 -6.18
CA GLY A 155 -3.49 -0.41 -5.35
C GLY A 155 -3.28 0.25 -4.00
N ILE A 156 -3.15 -0.57 -2.96
CA ILE A 156 -2.72 -0.14 -1.64
C ILE A 156 -1.40 -0.80 -1.26
N LEU A 157 -0.46 0.00 -0.74
CA LEU A 157 0.76 -0.48 -0.11
C LEU A 157 0.63 -0.37 1.41
N MET A 158 0.63 -1.51 2.08
CA MET A 158 0.55 -1.61 3.55
C MET A 158 1.95 -1.45 4.13
N LEU A 159 2.30 -0.21 4.51
CA LEU A 159 3.64 0.20 4.97
C LEU A 159 3.69 0.48 6.47
N ARG A 160 2.76 -0.08 7.22
CA ARG A 160 2.72 0.02 8.68
C ARG A 160 2.26 -1.28 9.33
N ASN A 161 2.69 -1.51 10.55
CA ASN A 161 2.10 -2.53 11.39
C ASN A 161 0.75 -2.06 11.90
N THR A 162 -0.27 -2.91 11.77
CA THR A 162 -1.58 -2.71 12.40
C THR A 162 -1.81 -3.83 13.41
N SER A 163 -2.24 -3.47 14.61
CA SER A 163 -2.56 -4.45 15.66
C SER A 163 -4.00 -4.97 15.55
N SER A 164 -4.87 -4.28 14.80
CA SER A 164 -6.28 -4.62 14.67
C SER A 164 -6.58 -5.08 13.25
N PRO A 165 -7.15 -6.30 13.09
CA PRO A 165 -7.63 -6.80 11.82
C PRO A 165 -8.62 -5.85 11.15
N GLU A 166 -9.50 -5.21 11.92
CA GLU A 166 -10.48 -4.26 11.40
C GLU A 166 -9.79 -3.06 10.73
N THR A 167 -8.75 -2.50 11.37
CA THR A 167 -7.98 -1.38 10.82
C THR A 167 -7.27 -1.80 9.53
N TYR A 168 -6.71 -3.01 9.51
CA TYR A 168 -6.07 -3.58 8.32
C TYR A 168 -7.05 -3.68 7.15
N PHE A 169 -8.19 -4.35 7.37
CA PHE A 169 -9.17 -4.55 6.31
C PHE A 169 -9.92 -3.28 5.92
N GLN A 170 -10.19 -2.36 6.85
CA GLN A 170 -10.71 -1.03 6.53
C GLN A 170 -9.80 -0.26 5.57
N ALA A 171 -8.48 -0.39 5.73
CA ALA A 171 -7.53 0.18 4.79
C ALA A 171 -7.51 -0.58 3.46
N ALA A 172 -7.40 -1.91 3.49
CA ALA A 172 -7.36 -2.77 2.30
C ALA A 172 -8.60 -2.59 1.41
N PHE A 173 -9.80 -2.48 2.01
CA PHE A 173 -11.05 -2.32 1.27
C PHE A 173 -11.21 -0.96 0.56
N ARG A 174 -10.32 0.01 0.82
CA ARG A 174 -10.34 1.30 0.10
C ARG A 174 -10.14 1.17 -1.41
N VAL A 175 -9.42 0.16 -1.83
CA VAL A 175 -9.17 -0.08 -3.26
C VAL A 175 -10.23 -0.94 -3.93
N GLN A 176 -11.19 -1.49 -3.18
CA GLN A 176 -12.22 -2.38 -3.72
C GLN A 176 -13.45 -1.67 -4.29
N SER A 177 -13.59 -0.36 -4.07
CA SER A 177 -14.74 0.40 -4.59
C SER A 177 -14.80 0.31 -6.12
N PRO A 178 -15.92 -0.11 -6.72
CA PRO A 178 -16.05 -0.21 -8.16
C PRO A 178 -15.81 1.14 -8.84
N TRP A 179 -15.08 1.11 -9.96
CA TRP A 179 -14.89 2.28 -10.81
C TRP A 179 -15.33 1.95 -12.24
N THR A 180 -16.44 2.55 -12.61
CA THR A 180 -17.09 2.34 -13.89
C THR A 180 -17.40 3.68 -14.53
N ALA A 181 -17.51 3.69 -15.85
CA ALA A 181 -18.01 4.80 -16.66
C ALA A 181 -19.16 4.29 -17.56
N LYS A 182 -19.86 5.20 -18.21
CA LYS A 182 -20.78 4.84 -19.29
C LYS A 182 -20.09 5.17 -20.61
N ASP A 183 -20.20 4.27 -21.56
CA ASP A 183 -19.79 4.52 -22.95
C ASP A 183 -20.78 5.38 -23.70
N ASP A 184 -20.51 5.68 -24.97
CA ASP A 184 -21.35 6.50 -25.84
C ASP A 184 -22.73 5.85 -26.12
N CYS A 185 -22.85 4.53 -25.92
CA CYS A 185 -24.08 3.76 -26.06
C CYS A 185 -24.87 3.68 -24.75
N GLY A 186 -24.31 4.18 -23.64
CA GLY A 186 -24.89 4.12 -22.30
C GLY A 186 -24.63 2.80 -21.55
N GLU A 187 -23.82 1.91 -22.13
CA GLU A 187 -23.39 0.68 -21.47
C GLU A 187 -22.33 0.93 -20.41
N GLU A 188 -22.31 0.09 -19.36
CA GLU A 188 -21.36 0.23 -18.25
C GLU A 188 -19.99 -0.33 -18.65
N LEU A 189 -18.99 0.55 -18.66
CA LEU A 189 -17.58 0.23 -18.90
C LEU A 189 -16.86 0.10 -17.56
N ILE A 190 -16.26 -1.04 -17.29
CA ILE A 190 -15.44 -1.29 -16.11
C ILE A 190 -14.05 -0.66 -16.32
N LEU A 191 -13.75 0.43 -15.60
CA LEU A 191 -12.45 1.12 -15.67
C LEU A 191 -11.41 0.47 -14.75
N LYS A 192 -11.87 -0.23 -13.70
CA LYS A 192 -11.01 -0.93 -12.74
C LYS A 192 -11.44 -2.39 -12.61
N PRO A 193 -10.91 -3.28 -13.46
CA PRO A 193 -11.23 -4.71 -13.39
C PRO A 193 -10.53 -5.41 -12.22
N PHE A 194 -9.41 -4.86 -11.73
CA PHE A 194 -8.61 -5.43 -10.65
C PHE A 194 -8.21 -4.36 -9.63
N CYS A 195 -8.01 -4.79 -8.38
CA CYS A 195 -7.37 -4.01 -7.34
C CYS A 195 -6.35 -4.88 -6.59
N TYR A 196 -5.34 -4.23 -6.01
CA TYR A 196 -4.19 -4.94 -5.44
C TYR A 196 -3.91 -4.47 -4.01
N VAL A 197 -3.61 -5.42 -3.13
CA VAL A 197 -3.08 -5.15 -1.79
C VAL A 197 -1.66 -5.69 -1.74
N PHE A 198 -0.69 -4.82 -1.48
CA PHE A 198 0.71 -5.18 -1.32
C PHE A 198 1.07 -5.07 0.16
N ASP A 199 1.41 -6.18 0.78
CA ASP A 199 1.92 -6.20 2.16
C ASP A 199 3.38 -6.69 2.16
N PHE A 200 4.23 -5.95 2.85
CA PHE A 200 5.67 -6.24 2.96
C PHE A 200 6.02 -6.98 4.26
N ALA A 201 5.01 -7.42 5.02
CA ALA A 201 5.15 -8.30 6.17
C ALA A 201 4.12 -9.45 6.09
N PRO A 202 4.35 -10.44 5.18
CA PRO A 202 3.35 -11.46 4.82
C PRO A 202 2.89 -12.31 6.00
N ASN A 203 3.75 -12.64 6.95
CA ASN A 203 3.37 -13.42 8.14
C ASN A 203 2.30 -12.69 8.97
N ARG A 204 2.45 -11.37 9.10
CA ARG A 204 1.45 -10.56 9.78
C ARG A 204 0.17 -10.44 8.96
N ALA A 205 0.26 -10.26 7.66
CA ALA A 205 -0.89 -10.21 6.78
C ALA A 205 -1.74 -11.48 6.90
N LEU A 206 -1.10 -12.65 6.86
CA LEU A 206 -1.77 -13.93 7.07
C LEU A 206 -2.43 -14.04 8.44
N ARG A 207 -1.78 -13.57 9.50
CA ARG A 207 -2.37 -13.53 10.85
C ARG A 207 -3.61 -12.63 10.91
N GLN A 208 -3.56 -11.45 10.27
CA GLN A 208 -4.74 -10.57 10.19
C GLN A 208 -5.90 -11.24 9.44
N VAL A 209 -5.63 -11.97 8.36
CA VAL A 209 -6.62 -12.76 7.62
C VAL A 209 -7.23 -13.84 8.52
N GLU A 210 -6.41 -14.58 9.26
CA GLU A 210 -6.85 -15.63 10.19
C GLU A 210 -7.73 -15.06 11.30
N GLU A 211 -7.26 -14.04 12.01
CA GLU A 211 -7.99 -13.40 13.12
C GLU A 211 -9.33 -12.83 12.64
N TYR A 212 -9.35 -12.12 11.51
CA TYR A 212 -10.58 -11.53 10.98
C TYR A 212 -11.58 -12.61 10.52
N SER A 213 -11.11 -13.67 9.87
CA SER A 213 -11.96 -14.78 9.46
C SER A 213 -12.58 -15.50 10.65
N CYS A 214 -11.83 -15.62 11.75
CA CYS A 214 -12.33 -16.18 13.01
C CYS A 214 -13.40 -15.32 13.67
N GLN A 215 -13.28 -14.00 13.58
CA GLN A 215 -14.27 -13.06 14.12
C GLN A 215 -15.58 -13.09 13.31
N LEU A 216 -15.48 -13.18 11.98
CA LEU A 216 -16.67 -13.15 11.10
C LEU A 216 -17.49 -14.45 11.15
N ASN A 217 -16.84 -15.59 11.31
CA ASN A 217 -17.54 -16.88 11.31
C ASN A 217 -17.43 -17.59 12.66
N VAL A 218 -18.28 -17.16 13.61
CA VAL A 218 -18.32 -17.69 14.98
C VAL A 218 -18.81 -19.15 15.02
N HIS A 219 -19.60 -19.57 14.04
CA HIS A 219 -20.24 -20.90 14.03
C HIS A 219 -19.35 -22.00 13.47
N GLU A 220 -18.35 -21.68 12.64
CA GLU A 220 -17.38 -22.66 12.17
C GLU A 220 -16.30 -22.87 13.24
N THR A 221 -15.98 -24.10 13.57
CA THR A 221 -14.98 -24.44 14.59
C THR A 221 -13.61 -24.71 14.03
N ASN A 222 -13.49 -24.99 12.71
CA ASN A 222 -12.22 -25.25 12.05
C ASN A 222 -11.62 -23.94 11.51
N PRO A 223 -10.44 -23.49 12.00
CA PRO A 223 -9.80 -22.27 11.54
C PRO A 223 -9.47 -22.26 10.04
N GLU A 224 -9.00 -23.37 9.49
CA GLU A 224 -8.66 -23.48 8.06
C GLU A 224 -9.87 -23.25 7.17
N LYS A 225 -11.03 -23.82 7.55
CA LYS A 225 -12.29 -23.59 6.81
C LYS A 225 -12.78 -22.15 6.92
N LYS A 226 -12.58 -21.51 8.07
CA LYS A 226 -12.92 -20.09 8.23
C LYS A 226 -12.11 -19.21 7.28
N VAL A 227 -10.80 -19.43 7.21
CA VAL A 227 -9.90 -18.72 6.31
C VAL A 227 -10.26 -19.01 4.84
N GLU A 228 -10.50 -20.28 4.48
CA GLU A 228 -10.92 -20.64 3.12
C GLU A 228 -12.22 -19.96 2.68
N GLN A 229 -13.22 -19.94 3.56
CA GLN A 229 -14.50 -19.26 3.29
C GLN A 229 -14.31 -17.76 3.16
N PHE A 230 -13.48 -17.16 4.02
CA PHE A 230 -13.17 -15.73 3.97
C PHE A 230 -12.46 -15.35 2.68
N ILE A 231 -11.44 -16.13 2.27
CA ILE A 231 -10.72 -15.88 1.01
C ILE A 231 -11.67 -15.99 -0.19
N LYS A 232 -12.58 -16.96 -0.20
CA LYS A 232 -13.59 -17.09 -1.27
C LYS A 232 -14.59 -15.92 -1.30
N PHE A 233 -14.79 -15.24 -0.18
CA PHE A 233 -15.66 -14.08 -0.08
C PHE A 233 -14.97 -12.78 -0.49
N LEU A 234 -13.65 -12.73 -0.39
CA LEU A 234 -12.89 -11.59 -0.90
C LEU A 234 -12.98 -11.59 -2.43
N PRO A 235 -13.38 -10.49 -3.05
CA PRO A 235 -13.27 -10.35 -4.50
C PRO A 235 -11.76 -10.33 -4.85
N ILE A 236 -11.25 -11.44 -5.29
CA ILE A 236 -9.88 -11.61 -5.80
C ILE A 236 -9.92 -11.52 -7.31
#